data_de1aec98ae34d90d2d08c7f385adfa98
#
_entry.id   de1aec98ae34d90d2d08c7f385adfa98
#
_cell.length_a   1.000
_cell.length_b   1.000
_cell.length_c   1.000
_cell.angle_alpha   90.00
_cell.angle_beta   90.00
_cell.angle_gamma   90.00
#
_symmetry.space_group_name_H-M   'P 1'
#
loop_
_entity.id
_entity.type
_entity.pdbx_description
1 polymer ?
#
loop_
_entity_poly.entity_id
_entity_poly.type
_entity_poly.pdbx_seq_one_letter_code
_entity_poly.pdbx_strand_id
1 'polypeptide(L)'
;MKVIHYFNPETDYALATGSRLYNPPASIATLKRRMQLFPATFAGCGDFIAVDSMEHVSAYSEHYDMARQKRIEIIEVGGIRDIIDGGGISDFEIRPWGWNHTLLHRMRVSGIPEEFLKSDREIDRLRELAHRRTSIEMQKQISRHLDGYEIPAILECHSLESALSFLHRHGDAYFKMPWSSSGRGVIHASDFTTSRLCEWIAGGIKKQGSIMAEKAFDKSCDFATEWICRRGKTEYLGLSVFQTTGSGRYAGNIIETQQQLWKRIERLSNEWDIKIIEAQRNALDKICLLYT
;
A
#
# COMPACT_ATOMS: atom_id res chain seq x y z
N MET A 1 -3.12 19.40 -16.79
CA MET A 1 -3.94 18.69 -15.78
C MET A 1 -3.33 18.95 -14.42
N LYS A 2 -4.06 19.54 -13.49
CA LYS A 2 -3.67 19.75 -12.09
C LYS A 2 -4.14 18.56 -11.24
N VAL A 3 -3.45 18.29 -10.14
CA VAL A 3 -3.78 17.18 -9.25
C VAL A 3 -4.23 17.71 -7.90
N ILE A 4 -5.32 17.15 -7.36
CA ILE A 4 -5.74 17.33 -5.97
C ILE A 4 -5.27 16.13 -5.17
N HIS A 5 -4.24 16.33 -4.37
CA HIS A 5 -3.71 15.30 -3.49
C HIS A 5 -4.47 15.26 -2.16
N TYR A 6 -4.63 14.08 -1.60
CA TYR A 6 -5.25 13.90 -0.28
C TYR A 6 -4.55 12.78 0.49
N PHE A 7 -4.08 13.09 1.70
CA PHE A 7 -3.39 12.12 2.54
C PHE A 7 -4.35 11.40 3.47
N ASN A 8 -4.65 10.13 3.18
CA ASN A 8 -5.51 9.26 3.98
C ASN A 8 -4.81 7.94 4.34
N PRO A 9 -3.90 7.96 5.34
CA PRO A 9 -3.08 6.79 5.71
C PRO A 9 -3.87 5.63 6.31
N GLU A 10 -5.17 5.83 6.58
CA GLU A 10 -6.10 4.80 7.02
C GLU A 10 -6.55 3.84 5.91
N THR A 11 -6.12 4.04 4.67
CA THR A 11 -6.70 3.37 3.49
C THR A 11 -6.71 1.85 3.58
N ASP A 12 -5.64 1.21 4.06
CA ASP A 12 -5.58 -0.26 4.17
C ASP A 12 -6.59 -0.81 5.17
N TYR A 13 -6.80 -0.09 6.28
CA TYR A 13 -7.82 -0.47 7.27
C TYR A 13 -9.23 -0.28 6.73
N ALA A 14 -9.47 0.81 5.99
CA ALA A 14 -10.75 1.07 5.34
C ALA A 14 -11.05 0.02 4.25
N LEU A 15 -10.03 -0.37 3.45
CA LEU A 15 -10.15 -1.46 2.49
C LEU A 15 -10.46 -2.80 3.17
N ALA A 16 -9.78 -3.09 4.30
CA ALA A 16 -10.04 -4.32 5.06
C ALA A 16 -11.50 -4.45 5.52
N THR A 17 -12.11 -3.34 5.95
CA THR A 17 -13.52 -3.35 6.38
C THR A 17 -14.50 -3.36 5.21
N GLY A 18 -14.15 -2.78 4.07
CA GLY A 18 -15.07 -2.53 2.95
C GLY A 18 -16.23 -1.59 3.29
N SER A 19 -16.16 -0.89 4.43
CA SER A 19 -17.24 -0.04 4.94
C SER A 19 -17.20 1.34 4.29
N ARG A 20 -18.39 1.92 4.06
CA ARG A 20 -18.54 3.34 3.70
C ARG A 20 -18.36 4.28 4.91
N LEU A 21 -18.45 3.75 6.13
CA LEU A 21 -18.40 4.51 7.38
C LEU A 21 -17.32 3.97 8.33
N TYR A 22 -16.09 3.84 7.83
CA TYR A 22 -14.97 3.42 8.66
C TYR A 22 -14.39 4.62 9.43
N ASN A 23 -14.22 4.45 10.75
CA ASN A 23 -13.51 5.40 11.60
C ASN A 23 -12.16 4.81 12.02
N PRO A 24 -11.04 5.48 11.71
CA PRO A 24 -9.73 5.00 12.09
C PRO A 24 -9.49 5.13 13.60
N PRO A 25 -8.60 4.29 14.17
CA PRO A 25 -8.13 4.45 15.54
C PRO A 25 -7.51 5.84 15.77
N ALA A 26 -7.59 6.35 17.00
CA ALA A 26 -7.11 7.68 17.36
C ALA A 26 -5.64 7.95 16.96
N SER A 27 -4.78 6.93 17.03
CA SER A 27 -3.38 7.04 16.60
C SER A 27 -3.24 7.33 15.10
N ILE A 28 -4.07 6.70 14.26
CA ILE A 28 -4.09 6.91 12.80
C ILE A 28 -4.73 8.27 12.47
N ALA A 29 -5.80 8.64 13.17
CA ALA A 29 -6.41 9.96 13.02
C ALA A 29 -5.42 11.09 13.40
N THR A 30 -4.62 10.87 14.43
CA THR A 30 -3.54 11.81 14.82
C THR A 30 -2.44 11.86 13.77
N LEU A 31 -1.98 10.72 13.24
CA LEU A 31 -1.01 10.66 12.16
C LEU A 31 -1.52 11.43 10.93
N LYS A 32 -2.76 11.18 10.53
CA LYS A 32 -3.40 11.87 9.41
C LYS A 32 -3.35 13.39 9.57
N ARG A 33 -3.80 13.92 10.73
CA ARG A 33 -3.73 15.35 11.00
C ARG A 33 -2.31 15.91 10.93
N ARG A 34 -1.36 15.18 11.50
CA ARG A 34 0.05 15.60 11.52
C ARG A 34 0.71 15.59 10.15
N MET A 35 0.32 14.71 9.27
CA MET A 35 0.94 14.46 7.98
C MET A 35 0.07 14.90 6.80
N GLN A 36 -1.01 15.66 7.03
CA GLN A 36 -1.96 16.03 5.97
C GLN A 36 -1.31 16.79 4.81
N LEU A 37 -0.21 17.52 5.06
CA LEU A 37 0.59 18.20 4.02
C LEU A 37 1.74 17.37 3.47
N PHE A 38 1.88 16.10 3.86
CA PHE A 38 2.93 15.23 3.33
C PHE A 38 2.97 15.18 1.79
N PRO A 39 1.84 15.26 1.06
CA PRO A 39 1.87 15.35 -0.39
C PRO A 39 2.69 16.50 -0.96
N ALA A 40 2.98 17.57 -0.21
CA ALA A 40 3.85 18.65 -0.67
C ALA A 40 5.26 18.16 -1.07
N THR A 41 5.70 17.03 -0.52
CA THR A 41 7.01 16.44 -0.84
C THR A 41 7.12 16.01 -2.31
N PHE A 42 6.03 15.51 -2.91
CA PHE A 42 6.00 14.96 -4.27
C PHE A 42 5.00 15.61 -5.23
N ALA A 43 4.10 16.47 -4.74
CA ALA A 43 3.17 17.21 -5.59
C ALA A 43 3.89 18.14 -6.56
N GLY A 44 3.30 18.34 -7.73
CA GLY A 44 3.77 19.26 -8.75
C GLY A 44 3.53 20.73 -8.39
N CYS A 45 4.22 21.63 -9.09
CA CYS A 45 3.98 23.08 -8.92
C CYS A 45 2.57 23.44 -9.38
N GLY A 46 1.83 24.14 -8.53
CA GLY A 46 0.46 24.57 -8.81
C GLY A 46 -0.61 23.48 -8.67
N ASP A 47 -0.26 22.32 -8.10
CA ASP A 47 -1.23 21.32 -7.65
C ASP A 47 -1.99 21.81 -6.40
N PHE A 48 -2.94 21.00 -5.95
CA PHE A 48 -3.71 21.21 -4.73
C PHE A 48 -3.43 20.13 -3.70
N ILE A 49 -3.52 20.48 -2.42
CA ILE A 49 -3.57 19.52 -1.33
C ILE A 49 -4.88 19.72 -0.58
N ALA A 50 -5.76 18.73 -0.62
CA ALA A 50 -6.97 18.72 0.17
C ALA A 50 -6.67 18.23 1.59
N VAL A 51 -7.22 18.92 2.58
CA VAL A 51 -7.10 18.62 4.01
C VAL A 51 -8.48 18.47 4.64
N ASP A 52 -8.56 17.80 5.79
CA ASP A 52 -9.84 17.66 6.51
C ASP A 52 -10.27 18.98 7.18
N SER A 53 -9.28 19.78 7.62
CA SER A 53 -9.49 21.10 8.22
C SER A 53 -8.23 21.94 8.05
N MET A 54 -8.43 23.25 7.84
CA MET A 54 -7.34 24.24 7.81
C MET A 54 -6.77 24.50 9.21
N GLU A 55 -7.47 24.09 10.26
CA GLU A 55 -6.97 24.17 11.62
C GLU A 55 -5.65 23.41 11.74
N HIS A 56 -4.64 24.04 12.28
CA HIS A 56 -3.30 23.46 12.46
C HIS A 56 -2.47 23.20 11.18
N VAL A 57 -2.90 23.60 10.01
CA VAL A 57 -2.11 23.43 8.77
C VAL A 57 -0.73 24.07 8.89
N SER A 58 -0.65 25.28 9.47
CA SER A 58 0.61 25.99 9.68
C SER A 58 1.51 25.42 10.78
N ALA A 59 0.99 24.53 11.62
CA ALA A 59 1.78 23.91 12.71
C ALA A 59 2.86 22.94 12.17
N TYR A 60 2.81 22.56 10.89
CA TYR A 60 3.76 21.67 10.20
C TYR A 60 4.59 22.47 9.19
N SER A 61 5.44 23.33 9.71
CA SER A 61 6.15 24.39 8.99
C SER A 61 6.89 23.91 7.73
N GLU A 62 7.62 22.79 7.81
CA GLU A 62 8.42 22.30 6.67
C GLU A 62 7.57 21.93 5.45
N HIS A 63 6.51 21.15 5.62
CA HIS A 63 5.61 20.79 4.53
C HIS A 63 4.78 21.99 4.05
N TYR A 64 4.46 22.91 4.96
CA TYR A 64 3.76 24.15 4.62
C TYR A 64 4.64 25.07 3.80
N ASP A 65 5.89 25.27 4.18
CA ASP A 65 6.85 26.07 3.44
C ASP A 65 7.14 25.47 2.06
N MET A 66 7.26 24.13 1.98
CA MET A 66 7.41 23.41 0.71
C MET A 66 6.19 23.61 -0.20
N ALA A 67 4.97 23.55 0.34
CA ALA A 67 3.76 23.82 -0.42
C ALA A 67 3.75 25.23 -0.98
N ARG A 68 4.12 26.24 -0.16
CA ARG A 68 4.25 27.64 -0.59
C ARG A 68 5.28 27.83 -1.71
N GLN A 69 6.47 27.24 -1.56
CA GLN A 69 7.54 27.32 -2.57
C GLN A 69 7.10 26.73 -3.91
N LYS A 70 6.33 25.64 -3.89
CA LYS A 70 5.78 24.99 -5.09
C LYS A 70 4.48 25.65 -5.58
N ARG A 71 3.99 26.72 -4.93
CA ARG A 71 2.70 27.33 -5.24
C ARG A 71 1.53 26.34 -5.20
N ILE A 72 1.59 25.40 -4.26
CA ILE A 72 0.52 24.42 -4.01
C ILE A 72 -0.56 25.14 -3.20
N GLU A 73 -1.78 25.06 -3.63
CA GLU A 73 -2.93 25.60 -2.92
C GLU A 73 -3.46 24.54 -1.94
N ILE A 74 -3.66 24.95 -0.67
CA ILE A 74 -4.21 24.08 0.37
C ILE A 74 -5.68 24.39 0.53
N ILE A 75 -6.54 23.38 0.41
CA ILE A 75 -7.99 23.49 0.43
C ILE A 75 -8.61 22.49 1.40
N GLU A 76 -9.76 22.79 1.97
CA GLU A 76 -10.54 21.76 2.65
C GLU A 76 -11.26 20.85 1.64
N VAL A 77 -11.50 19.59 2.01
CA VAL A 77 -12.21 18.62 1.15
C VAL A 77 -13.58 19.17 0.69
N GLY A 78 -14.28 19.91 1.58
CA GLY A 78 -15.54 20.58 1.22
C GLY A 78 -15.40 21.67 0.16
N GLY A 79 -14.25 22.33 0.07
CA GLY A 79 -13.96 23.39 -0.92
C GLY A 79 -13.57 22.86 -2.31
N ILE A 80 -13.36 21.56 -2.48
CA ILE A 80 -13.08 20.97 -3.80
C ILE A 80 -14.21 21.29 -4.79
N ARG A 81 -15.46 21.24 -4.32
CA ARG A 81 -16.63 21.56 -5.16
C ARG A 81 -16.58 22.98 -5.70
N ASP A 82 -16.21 23.96 -4.87
CA ASP A 82 -16.18 25.38 -5.26
C ASP A 82 -15.11 25.63 -6.35
N ILE A 83 -14.00 24.88 -6.29
CA ILE A 83 -12.95 24.94 -7.32
C ILE A 83 -13.46 24.37 -8.64
N ILE A 84 -14.22 23.28 -8.61
CA ILE A 84 -14.86 22.69 -9.79
C ILE A 84 -15.86 23.66 -10.41
N ASP A 85 -16.76 24.21 -9.60
CA ASP A 85 -17.85 25.08 -10.06
C ASP A 85 -17.33 26.47 -10.47
N GLY A 86 -16.20 26.92 -9.93
CA GLY A 86 -15.56 28.20 -10.29
C GLY A 86 -15.00 28.26 -11.72
N GLY A 87 -15.13 27.17 -12.48
CA GLY A 87 -14.84 27.15 -13.92
C GLY A 87 -13.35 27.26 -14.29
N GLY A 88 -12.46 27.26 -13.30
CA GLY A 88 -11.02 27.41 -13.55
C GLY A 88 -10.31 26.10 -13.93
N ILE A 89 -10.89 24.93 -13.71
CA ILE A 89 -10.19 23.66 -13.85
C ILE A 89 -11.14 22.60 -14.44
N SER A 90 -11.25 22.59 -15.75
CA SER A 90 -11.92 21.50 -16.49
C SER A 90 -11.08 20.21 -16.57
N ASP A 91 -9.83 20.26 -16.11
CA ASP A 91 -8.87 19.15 -16.29
C ASP A 91 -8.02 18.95 -15.02
N PHE A 92 -8.61 18.29 -14.01
CA PHE A 92 -7.85 17.86 -12.84
C PHE A 92 -8.17 16.41 -12.45
N GLU A 93 -7.28 15.81 -11.69
CA GLU A 93 -7.39 14.47 -11.13
C GLU A 93 -7.39 14.54 -9.61
N ILE A 94 -8.32 13.84 -8.96
CA ILE A 94 -8.26 13.64 -7.50
C ILE A 94 -7.39 12.41 -7.23
N ARG A 95 -6.29 12.64 -6.53
CA ARG A 95 -5.29 11.60 -6.23
C ARG A 95 -5.08 11.46 -4.72
N PRO A 96 -5.91 10.66 -4.04
CA PRO A 96 -5.69 10.36 -2.63
C PRO A 96 -4.50 9.41 -2.46
N TRP A 97 -4.00 9.30 -1.22
CA TRP A 97 -3.03 8.26 -0.84
C TRP A 97 -3.55 6.87 -1.16
N GLY A 98 -4.84 6.62 -0.93
CA GLY A 98 -5.52 5.41 -1.41
C GLY A 98 -7.03 5.57 -1.49
N TRP A 99 -7.61 5.09 -2.60
CA TRP A 99 -9.04 5.03 -2.78
C TRP A 99 -9.66 3.89 -1.95
N ASN A 100 -10.78 4.17 -1.30
CA ASN A 100 -11.58 3.19 -0.56
C ASN A 100 -13.03 3.67 -0.45
N HIS A 101 -13.97 2.81 -0.06
CA HIS A 101 -15.40 3.16 0.02
C HIS A 101 -15.69 4.29 1.02
N THR A 102 -14.94 4.40 2.11
CA THR A 102 -15.13 5.47 3.10
C THR A 102 -14.80 6.83 2.50
N LEU A 103 -13.67 6.91 1.78
CA LEU A 103 -13.28 8.14 1.10
C LEU A 103 -14.25 8.51 -0.02
N LEU A 104 -14.62 7.53 -0.85
CA LEU A 104 -15.59 7.72 -1.92
C LEU A 104 -16.92 8.28 -1.38
N HIS A 105 -17.45 7.65 -0.32
CA HIS A 105 -18.67 8.13 0.33
C HIS A 105 -18.53 9.56 0.85
N ARG A 106 -17.43 9.88 1.51
CA ARG A 106 -17.13 11.21 2.03
C ARG A 106 -17.08 12.26 0.90
N MET A 107 -16.41 11.98 -0.20
CA MET A 107 -16.32 12.88 -1.34
C MET A 107 -17.69 13.11 -1.99
N ARG A 108 -18.52 12.06 -2.12
CA ARG A 108 -19.91 12.20 -2.58
C ARG A 108 -20.75 13.08 -1.68
N VAL A 109 -20.64 12.90 -0.37
CA VAL A 109 -21.34 13.76 0.63
C VAL A 109 -20.87 15.21 0.55
N SER A 110 -19.59 15.45 0.21
CA SER A 110 -19.05 16.80 -0.04
C SER A 110 -19.47 17.37 -1.42
N GLY A 111 -20.33 16.68 -2.18
CA GLY A 111 -20.88 17.17 -3.45
C GLY A 111 -19.91 17.14 -4.62
N ILE A 112 -18.82 16.37 -4.55
CA ILE A 112 -17.88 16.22 -5.67
C ILE A 112 -18.56 15.41 -6.78
N PRO A 113 -18.56 15.88 -8.06
CA PRO A 113 -19.20 15.18 -9.17
C PRO A 113 -18.59 13.80 -9.44
N GLU A 114 -19.43 12.84 -9.83
CA GLU A 114 -19.01 11.43 -10.06
C GLU A 114 -17.94 11.28 -11.14
N GLU A 115 -17.86 12.19 -12.08
CA GLU A 115 -16.84 12.19 -13.16
C GLU A 115 -15.40 12.35 -12.65
N PHE A 116 -15.23 12.92 -11.44
CA PHE A 116 -13.92 13.05 -10.75
C PHE A 116 -13.68 11.93 -9.74
N LEU A 117 -14.64 11.05 -9.53
CA LEU A 117 -14.59 9.99 -8.55
C LEU A 117 -14.42 8.62 -9.21
N LYS A 118 -13.89 7.68 -8.45
CA LYS A 118 -13.95 6.29 -8.83
C LYS A 118 -15.33 5.72 -8.58
N SER A 119 -15.76 4.80 -9.43
CA SER A 119 -16.97 4.01 -9.21
C SER A 119 -16.80 3.02 -8.06
N ASP A 120 -17.89 2.59 -7.42
CA ASP A 120 -17.87 1.53 -6.41
C ASP A 120 -17.17 0.25 -6.94
N ARG A 121 -17.41 -0.11 -8.22
CA ARG A 121 -16.79 -1.26 -8.87
C ARG A 121 -15.26 -1.14 -8.97
N GLU A 122 -14.73 0.05 -9.27
CA GLU A 122 -13.27 0.29 -9.27
C GLU A 122 -12.70 0.18 -7.86
N ILE A 123 -13.42 0.66 -6.84
CA ILE A 123 -13.00 0.52 -5.45
C ILE A 123 -12.99 -0.95 -5.02
N ASP A 124 -14.00 -1.74 -5.39
CA ASP A 124 -14.03 -3.18 -5.12
C ASP A 124 -12.83 -3.89 -5.77
N ARG A 125 -12.50 -3.54 -7.01
CA ARG A 125 -11.31 -4.05 -7.68
C ARG A 125 -10.01 -3.68 -6.97
N LEU A 126 -9.86 -2.42 -6.56
CA LEU A 126 -8.70 -1.98 -5.78
C LEU A 126 -8.58 -2.76 -4.47
N ARG A 127 -9.71 -3.02 -3.81
CA ARG A 127 -9.76 -3.82 -2.60
C ARG A 127 -9.30 -5.25 -2.85
N GLU A 128 -9.75 -5.89 -3.93
CA GLU A 128 -9.30 -7.23 -4.32
C GLU A 128 -7.79 -7.25 -4.63
N LEU A 129 -7.30 -6.30 -5.41
CA LEU A 129 -5.87 -6.20 -5.75
C LEU A 129 -4.99 -5.95 -4.52
N ALA A 130 -5.46 -5.17 -3.55
CA ALA A 130 -4.76 -4.90 -2.31
C ALA A 130 -4.77 -6.09 -1.33
N HIS A 131 -5.61 -7.11 -1.57
CA HIS A 131 -5.60 -8.32 -0.78
C HIS A 131 -4.30 -9.12 -1.04
N ARG A 132 -3.64 -9.58 0.00
CA ARG A 132 -2.36 -10.31 -0.11
C ARG A 132 -2.45 -11.62 -0.92
N ARG A 133 -3.66 -12.17 -1.15
CA ARG A 133 -3.82 -13.33 -2.06
C ARG A 133 -3.31 -13.03 -3.47
N THR A 134 -3.33 -11.78 -3.90
CA THR A 134 -2.79 -11.36 -5.20
C THR A 134 -1.31 -11.73 -5.35
N SER A 135 -0.56 -11.76 -4.24
CA SER A 135 0.84 -12.20 -4.25
C SER A 135 1.01 -13.68 -4.62
N ILE A 136 0.02 -14.54 -4.31
CA ILE A 136 0.04 -15.96 -4.70
C ILE A 136 -0.04 -16.10 -6.21
N GLU A 137 -0.96 -15.36 -6.83
CA GLU A 137 -1.10 -15.36 -8.29
C GLU A 137 0.14 -14.76 -8.96
N MET A 138 0.66 -13.66 -8.42
CA MET A 138 1.90 -13.05 -8.91
C MET A 138 3.07 -14.03 -8.81
N GLN A 139 3.24 -14.74 -7.71
CA GLN A 139 4.28 -15.76 -7.57
C GLN A 139 4.16 -16.87 -8.61
N LYS A 140 2.95 -17.37 -8.86
CA LYS A 140 2.71 -18.39 -9.89
C LYS A 140 3.10 -17.90 -11.30
N GLN A 141 2.91 -16.62 -11.58
CA GLN A 141 3.34 -16.03 -12.86
C GLN A 141 4.85 -15.85 -12.92
N ILE A 142 5.47 -15.37 -11.85
CA ILE A 142 6.91 -15.18 -11.77
C ILE A 142 7.65 -16.52 -11.87
N SER A 143 7.18 -17.56 -11.15
CA SER A 143 7.82 -18.88 -11.14
C SER A 143 7.95 -19.53 -12.52
N ARG A 144 7.05 -19.20 -13.45
CA ARG A 144 7.13 -19.68 -14.84
C ARG A 144 8.31 -19.11 -15.63
N HIS A 145 8.95 -18.08 -15.11
CA HIS A 145 10.04 -17.35 -15.77
C HIS A 145 11.35 -17.42 -14.99
N LEU A 146 11.36 -18.10 -13.85
CA LEU A 146 12.52 -18.21 -12.96
C LEU A 146 12.82 -19.68 -12.66
N ASP A 147 13.48 -20.36 -13.59
CA ASP A 147 13.96 -21.72 -13.37
C ASP A 147 15.13 -21.72 -12.38
N GLY A 148 15.09 -22.66 -11.41
CA GLY A 148 16.18 -22.83 -10.44
C GLY A 148 16.07 -21.99 -9.18
N TYR A 149 15.04 -21.14 -9.02
CA TYR A 149 14.83 -20.35 -7.81
C TYR A 149 13.80 -21.00 -6.88
N GLU A 150 14.10 -21.03 -5.58
CA GLU A 150 13.12 -21.44 -4.58
C GLU A 150 12.09 -20.34 -4.40
N ILE A 151 10.84 -20.66 -4.71
CA ILE A 151 9.71 -19.75 -4.48
C ILE A 151 9.12 -20.02 -3.11
N PRO A 152 8.99 -18.98 -2.26
CA PRO A 152 8.43 -19.13 -0.94
C PRO A 152 7.04 -19.77 -0.97
N ALA A 153 6.79 -20.75 -0.10
CA ALA A 153 5.45 -21.28 0.08
C ALA A 153 4.56 -20.19 0.71
N ILE A 154 3.44 -19.90 0.05
CA ILE A 154 2.39 -19.01 0.54
C ILE A 154 1.06 -19.72 0.47
N LEU A 155 0.23 -19.57 1.51
CA LEU A 155 -1.13 -20.11 1.57
C LEU A 155 -2.10 -19.09 2.17
N GLU A 156 -3.27 -18.94 1.56
CA GLU A 156 -4.40 -18.28 2.19
C GLU A 156 -5.15 -19.30 3.05
N CYS A 157 -5.16 -19.11 4.37
CA CYS A 157 -5.76 -19.99 5.35
C CYS A 157 -7.11 -19.44 5.81
N HIS A 158 -8.18 -20.22 5.65
CA HIS A 158 -9.53 -19.88 6.07
C HIS A 158 -9.94 -20.53 7.40
N SER A 159 -9.05 -21.36 7.99
CA SER A 159 -9.25 -21.99 9.29
C SER A 159 -7.95 -22.02 10.08
N LEU A 160 -8.07 -22.08 11.41
CA LEU A 160 -6.93 -22.27 12.30
C LEU A 160 -6.18 -23.56 11.97
N GLU A 161 -6.89 -24.64 11.67
CA GLU A 161 -6.33 -25.93 11.30
C GLU A 161 -5.42 -25.82 10.06
N SER A 162 -5.88 -25.13 9.00
CA SER A 162 -5.06 -24.94 7.79
C SER A 162 -3.80 -24.12 8.07
N ALA A 163 -3.89 -23.11 8.94
CA ALA A 163 -2.75 -22.29 9.33
C ALA A 163 -1.71 -23.08 10.15
N LEU A 164 -2.17 -23.87 11.11
CA LEU A 164 -1.28 -24.74 11.93
C LEU A 164 -0.67 -25.88 11.11
N SER A 165 -1.42 -26.45 10.17
CA SER A 165 -0.89 -27.46 9.22
C SER A 165 0.19 -26.88 8.33
N PHE A 166 0.06 -25.61 7.89
CA PHE A 166 1.10 -24.91 7.15
C PHE A 166 2.36 -24.73 8.02
N LEU A 167 2.21 -24.23 9.24
CA LEU A 167 3.30 -24.05 10.18
C LEU A 167 4.04 -25.37 10.45
N HIS A 168 3.30 -26.45 10.72
CA HIS A 168 3.87 -27.77 10.97
C HIS A 168 4.69 -28.28 9.77
N ARG A 169 4.18 -28.08 8.55
CA ARG A 169 4.84 -28.52 7.32
C ARG A 169 6.15 -27.78 7.04
N HIS A 170 6.20 -26.49 7.32
CA HIS A 170 7.32 -25.63 6.96
C HIS A 170 8.27 -25.28 8.10
N GLY A 171 7.95 -25.71 9.33
CA GLY A 171 8.76 -25.51 10.54
C GLY A 171 8.65 -24.12 11.14
N ASP A 172 8.61 -23.07 10.31
CA ASP A 172 8.44 -21.69 10.74
C ASP A 172 7.68 -20.87 9.68
N ALA A 173 6.95 -19.85 10.12
CA ALA A 173 6.09 -19.06 9.24
C ALA A 173 5.85 -17.63 9.76
N TYR A 174 5.63 -16.72 8.80
CA TYR A 174 4.97 -15.46 9.05
C TYR A 174 3.48 -15.59 8.77
N PHE A 175 2.65 -15.06 9.69
CA PHE A 175 1.22 -14.91 9.47
C PHE A 175 0.89 -13.44 9.27
N LYS A 176 0.10 -13.15 8.23
CA LYS A 176 -0.19 -11.77 7.81
C LYS A 176 -1.69 -11.58 7.61
N MET A 177 -2.23 -10.46 8.12
CA MET A 177 -3.59 -10.04 7.78
C MET A 177 -3.72 -9.81 6.29
N PRO A 178 -4.83 -10.19 5.63
CA PRO A 178 -5.07 -9.99 4.20
C PRO A 178 -4.87 -8.55 3.74
N TRP A 179 -5.39 -7.59 4.49
CA TRP A 179 -5.18 -6.15 4.28
C TRP A 179 -4.45 -5.56 5.46
N SER A 180 -3.22 -5.20 5.26
CA SER A 180 -2.40 -4.51 6.26
C SER A 180 -1.13 -3.95 5.61
N SER A 181 -0.55 -2.92 6.22
CA SER A 181 0.68 -2.28 5.76
C SER A 181 1.67 -2.00 6.88
N SER A 182 2.89 -1.67 6.51
CA SER A 182 3.97 -1.23 7.40
C SER A 182 4.28 -2.20 8.55
N GLY A 183 4.18 -3.51 8.31
CA GLY A 183 4.39 -4.56 9.31
C GLY A 183 3.29 -4.68 10.37
N ARG A 184 2.24 -3.84 10.29
CA ARG A 184 1.06 -3.99 11.14
C ARG A 184 0.24 -5.18 10.65
N GLY A 185 -0.24 -6.01 11.56
CA GLY A 185 -0.95 -7.24 11.16
C GLY A 185 -0.03 -8.30 10.52
N VAL A 186 1.24 -8.31 10.90
CA VAL A 186 2.22 -9.34 10.58
C VAL A 186 2.79 -9.87 11.89
N ILE A 187 2.85 -11.17 12.04
CA ILE A 187 3.53 -11.83 13.17
C ILE A 187 4.43 -12.95 12.67
N HIS A 188 5.51 -13.19 13.38
CA HIS A 188 6.38 -14.34 13.21
C HIS A 188 5.97 -15.42 14.19
N ALA A 189 5.76 -16.65 13.74
CA ALA A 189 5.22 -17.71 14.60
C ALA A 189 6.10 -18.00 15.82
N SER A 190 7.43 -17.96 15.64
CA SER A 190 8.40 -18.22 16.71
C SER A 190 8.40 -17.18 17.84
N ASP A 191 7.87 -15.97 17.60
CA ASP A 191 7.81 -14.91 18.62
C ASP A 191 6.65 -15.10 19.62
N PHE A 192 5.81 -16.12 19.43
CA PHE A 192 4.58 -16.30 20.18
C PHE A 192 4.48 -17.68 20.82
N THR A 193 3.85 -17.73 21.99
CA THR A 193 3.36 -19.01 22.53
C THR A 193 2.24 -19.55 21.64
N THR A 194 2.11 -20.88 21.57
CA THR A 194 1.08 -21.55 20.74
C THR A 194 -0.32 -20.97 20.99
N SER A 195 -0.69 -20.73 22.25
CA SER A 195 -2.02 -20.17 22.59
C SER A 195 -2.23 -18.78 21.98
N ARG A 196 -1.29 -17.87 22.17
CA ARG A 196 -1.36 -16.51 21.61
C ARG A 196 -1.37 -16.50 20.08
N LEU A 197 -0.60 -17.37 19.47
CA LEU A 197 -0.59 -17.53 18.02
C LEU A 197 -1.96 -17.98 17.51
N CYS A 198 -2.56 -19.01 18.14
CA CYS A 198 -3.90 -19.48 17.77
C CYS A 198 -4.98 -18.41 17.94
N GLU A 199 -4.94 -17.67 19.04
CA GLU A 199 -5.88 -16.56 19.29
C GLU A 199 -5.77 -15.46 18.23
N TRP A 200 -4.53 -15.08 17.85
CA TRP A 200 -4.28 -14.06 16.85
C TRP A 200 -4.76 -14.51 15.46
N ILE A 201 -4.45 -15.75 15.05
CA ILE A 201 -4.89 -16.32 13.78
C ILE A 201 -6.42 -16.39 13.72
N ALA A 202 -7.07 -16.96 14.76
CA ALA A 202 -8.52 -17.07 14.81
C ALA A 202 -9.19 -15.69 14.79
N GLY A 203 -8.65 -14.72 15.54
CA GLY A 203 -9.10 -13.34 15.52
C GLY A 203 -8.97 -12.67 14.15
N GLY A 204 -7.89 -12.93 13.43
CA GLY A 204 -7.65 -12.44 12.08
C GLY A 204 -8.64 -13.02 11.07
N ILE A 205 -8.85 -14.32 11.09
CA ILE A 205 -9.83 -15.01 10.24
C ILE A 205 -11.24 -14.46 10.51
N LYS A 206 -11.63 -14.34 11.78
CA LYS A 206 -12.92 -13.76 12.15
C LYS A 206 -13.09 -12.33 11.62
N LYS A 207 -12.03 -11.54 11.64
CA LYS A 207 -12.07 -10.10 11.27
C LYS A 207 -12.01 -9.85 9.76
N GLN A 208 -11.21 -10.62 9.03
CA GLN A 208 -10.92 -10.38 7.61
C GLN A 208 -11.22 -11.58 6.69
N GLY A 209 -11.78 -12.68 7.22
CA GLY A 209 -12.19 -13.85 6.46
C GLY A 209 -11.09 -14.89 6.22
N SER A 210 -9.82 -14.49 6.29
CA SER A 210 -8.66 -15.37 6.12
C SER A 210 -7.41 -14.80 6.80
N ILE A 211 -6.34 -15.60 6.79
CA ILE A 211 -4.97 -15.22 7.15
C ILE A 211 -4.05 -15.73 6.05
N MET A 212 -3.04 -14.95 5.68
CA MET A 212 -1.96 -15.41 4.82
C MET A 212 -0.88 -16.05 5.67
N ALA A 213 -0.43 -17.25 5.30
CA ALA A 213 0.73 -17.93 5.87
C ALA A 213 1.86 -17.93 4.84
N GLU A 214 3.06 -17.55 5.23
CA GLU A 214 4.26 -17.56 4.38
C GLU A 214 5.40 -18.26 5.11
N LYS A 215 6.13 -19.14 4.41
CA LYS A 215 7.34 -19.78 4.95
C LYS A 215 8.32 -18.69 5.39
N ALA A 216 8.83 -18.79 6.61
CA ALA A 216 9.87 -17.91 7.09
C ALA A 216 11.23 -18.29 6.48
N PHE A 217 12.05 -17.30 6.18
CA PHE A 217 13.41 -17.45 5.70
C PHE A 217 14.35 -16.67 6.62
N ASP A 218 15.58 -17.17 6.74
CA ASP A 218 16.67 -16.40 7.31
C ASP A 218 17.13 -15.37 6.28
N LYS A 219 16.59 -14.16 6.39
CA LYS A 219 16.77 -13.09 5.42
C LYS A 219 18.00 -12.24 5.74
N SER A 220 18.82 -11.98 4.75
CA SER A 220 19.96 -11.07 4.84
C SER A 220 19.62 -9.62 4.46
N CYS A 221 18.54 -9.40 3.69
CA CYS A 221 18.14 -8.08 3.22
C CYS A 221 16.64 -8.02 2.91
N ASP A 222 16.04 -6.87 3.19
CA ASP A 222 14.67 -6.53 2.74
C ASP A 222 14.76 -5.50 1.62
N PHE A 223 14.13 -5.79 0.48
CA PHE A 223 14.01 -4.84 -0.62
C PHE A 223 12.67 -4.98 -1.34
N ALA A 224 12.32 -3.96 -2.10
CA ALA A 224 11.15 -3.98 -3.00
C ALA A 224 11.50 -3.35 -4.34
N THR A 225 10.80 -3.80 -5.37
CA THR A 225 10.78 -3.16 -6.68
C THR A 225 9.48 -2.37 -6.81
N GLU A 226 9.59 -1.12 -7.23
CA GLU A 226 8.47 -0.18 -7.33
C GLU A 226 7.99 -0.10 -8.78
N TRP A 227 6.68 -0.15 -8.99
CA TRP A 227 6.07 -0.21 -10.30
C TRP A 227 4.85 0.70 -10.41
N ILE A 228 4.64 1.28 -11.58
CA ILE A 228 3.37 1.90 -11.96
C ILE A 228 2.65 0.99 -12.96
N CYS A 229 1.38 0.66 -12.66
CA CYS A 229 0.49 -0.08 -13.54
C CYS A 229 -0.58 0.87 -14.07
N ARG A 230 -0.62 1.07 -15.40
CA ARG A 230 -1.59 1.95 -16.06
C ARG A 230 -2.00 1.38 -17.40
N ARG A 231 -3.31 1.28 -17.65
CA ARG A 231 -3.89 0.90 -18.94
C ARG A 231 -3.25 -0.38 -19.52
N GLY A 232 -3.12 -1.41 -18.71
CA GLY A 232 -2.55 -2.70 -19.11
C GLY A 232 -1.04 -2.72 -19.34
N LYS A 233 -0.31 -1.66 -18.94
CA LYS A 233 1.16 -1.58 -19.03
C LYS A 233 1.75 -1.33 -17.68
N THR A 234 2.96 -1.86 -17.46
CA THR A 234 3.74 -1.65 -16.26
C THR A 234 5.02 -0.89 -16.56
N GLU A 235 5.38 0.01 -15.67
CA GLU A 235 6.61 0.79 -15.72
C GLU A 235 7.37 0.56 -14.42
N TYR A 236 8.64 0.16 -14.54
CA TYR A 236 9.55 0.03 -13.41
C TYR A 236 10.03 1.41 -12.96
N LEU A 237 9.83 1.72 -11.69
CA LEU A 237 10.25 3.00 -11.11
C LEU A 237 11.60 2.93 -10.41
N GLY A 238 11.91 1.79 -9.80
CA GLY A 238 13.16 1.65 -9.07
C GLY A 238 13.13 0.56 -8.01
N LEU A 239 14.26 0.48 -7.32
CA LEU A 239 14.51 -0.39 -6.18
C LEU A 239 14.44 0.43 -4.89
N SER A 240 13.78 -0.10 -3.87
CA SER A 240 13.88 0.38 -2.49
C SER A 240 14.50 -0.70 -1.61
N VAL A 241 15.48 -0.34 -0.80
CA VAL A 241 16.08 -1.21 0.21
C VAL A 241 15.72 -0.65 1.57
N PHE A 242 15.17 -1.49 2.44
CA PHE A 242 14.65 -1.03 3.71
C PHE A 242 15.07 -1.95 4.86
N GLN A 243 14.90 -1.46 6.06
CA GLN A 243 15.17 -2.18 7.28
C GLN A 243 13.85 -2.52 7.98
N THR A 244 13.83 -3.66 8.61
CA THR A 244 12.74 -4.07 9.50
C THR A 244 13.28 -4.32 10.90
N THR A 245 12.45 -4.12 11.92
CA THR A 245 12.77 -4.54 13.29
C THR A 245 12.79 -6.07 13.40
N GLY A 246 13.28 -6.62 14.49
CA GLY A 246 13.23 -8.07 14.77
C GLY A 246 11.80 -8.64 14.71
N SER A 247 10.77 -7.83 14.98
CA SER A 247 9.37 -8.22 14.84
C SER A 247 8.79 -8.04 13.42
N GLY A 248 9.62 -7.75 12.41
CA GLY A 248 9.20 -7.58 11.01
C GLY A 248 8.51 -6.25 10.70
N ARG A 249 8.54 -5.26 11.62
CA ARG A 249 7.97 -3.93 11.36
C ARG A 249 8.95 -3.10 10.56
N TYR A 250 8.43 -2.34 9.60
CA TYR A 250 9.21 -1.38 8.83
C TYR A 250 9.86 -0.33 9.75
N ALA A 251 11.16 -0.15 9.60
CA ALA A 251 11.97 0.78 10.38
C ALA A 251 12.43 2.00 9.57
N GLY A 252 12.62 1.85 8.27
CA GLY A 252 13.04 2.95 7.38
C GLY A 252 13.69 2.46 6.10
N ASN A 253 13.82 3.34 5.11
CA ASN A 253 14.53 3.07 3.86
C ASN A 253 15.99 3.51 3.94
N ILE A 254 16.84 2.81 3.19
CA ILE A 254 18.19 3.25 2.89
C ILE A 254 18.10 4.28 1.76
N ILE A 255 18.56 5.48 1.98
CA ILE A 255 18.53 6.58 1.01
C ILE A 255 19.87 6.63 0.27
N GLU A 256 19.89 6.07 -0.92
CA GLU A 256 21.03 6.01 -1.84
C GLU A 256 20.53 6.18 -3.29
N THR A 257 21.46 6.38 -4.24
CA THR A 257 21.10 6.36 -5.66
C THR A 257 20.68 4.95 -6.11
N GLN A 258 19.87 4.85 -7.16
CA GLN A 258 19.45 3.55 -7.70
C GLN A 258 20.66 2.65 -8.04
N GLN A 259 21.72 3.23 -8.60
CA GLN A 259 22.94 2.49 -8.90
C GLN A 259 23.61 1.92 -7.64
N GLN A 260 23.63 2.67 -6.54
CA GLN A 260 24.19 2.21 -5.26
C GLN A 260 23.33 1.12 -4.61
N LEU A 261 22.00 1.28 -4.66
CA LEU A 261 21.06 0.27 -4.17
C LEU A 261 21.21 -1.06 -4.92
N TRP A 262 21.29 -1.01 -6.26
CA TRP A 262 21.55 -2.21 -7.08
C TRP A 262 22.86 -2.89 -6.70
N LYS A 263 23.97 -2.15 -6.62
CA LYS A 263 25.27 -2.69 -6.19
C LYS A 263 25.22 -3.34 -4.81
N ARG A 264 24.35 -2.85 -3.94
CA ARG A 264 24.15 -3.46 -2.60
C ARG A 264 23.48 -4.83 -2.71
N ILE A 265 22.47 -4.98 -3.55
CA ILE A 265 21.79 -6.25 -3.78
C ILE A 265 22.70 -7.24 -4.52
N GLU A 266 23.41 -6.82 -5.56
CA GLU A 266 24.36 -7.66 -6.31
C GLU A 266 25.46 -8.27 -5.44
N ARG A 267 25.91 -7.56 -4.39
CA ARG A 267 26.88 -8.10 -3.42
C ARG A 267 26.33 -9.26 -2.56
N LEU A 268 25.01 -9.36 -2.43
CA LEU A 268 24.36 -10.41 -1.65
C LEU A 268 24.13 -11.66 -2.51
N SER A 269 23.99 -11.50 -3.83
CA SER A 269 23.82 -12.60 -4.76
C SER A 269 24.31 -12.18 -6.16
N ASN A 270 25.22 -12.96 -6.74
CA ASN A 270 25.73 -12.69 -8.10
C ASN A 270 24.72 -12.96 -9.23
N GLU A 271 23.52 -13.44 -8.89
CA GLU A 271 22.49 -13.88 -9.84
C GLU A 271 21.24 -13.00 -9.85
N TRP A 272 21.19 -11.96 -8.99
CA TRP A 272 20.05 -11.06 -8.86
C TRP A 272 20.15 -9.93 -9.86
N ASP A 273 19.63 -10.13 -11.06
CA ASP A 273 19.71 -9.13 -12.10
C ASP A 273 18.39 -8.96 -12.90
N ILE A 274 18.57 -8.47 -14.09
CA ILE A 274 17.55 -8.17 -15.11
C ILE A 274 16.45 -9.24 -15.20
N LYS A 275 16.76 -10.54 -15.04
CA LYS A 275 15.78 -11.63 -15.19
C LYS A 275 14.63 -11.55 -14.17
N ILE A 276 14.92 -11.18 -12.91
CA ILE A 276 13.89 -11.02 -11.88
C ILE A 276 12.99 -9.84 -12.20
N ILE A 277 13.57 -8.72 -12.63
CA ILE A 277 12.83 -7.53 -13.06
C ILE A 277 11.95 -7.84 -14.27
N GLU A 278 12.46 -8.56 -15.26
CA GLU A 278 11.68 -8.98 -16.42
C GLU A 278 10.56 -9.96 -16.07
N ALA A 279 10.84 -10.93 -15.21
CA ALA A 279 9.83 -11.87 -14.73
C ALA A 279 8.73 -11.15 -13.94
N GLN A 280 9.09 -10.20 -13.08
CA GLN A 280 8.12 -9.37 -12.35
C GLN A 280 7.31 -8.49 -13.30
N ARG A 281 7.93 -7.86 -14.30
CA ARG A 281 7.24 -7.07 -15.32
C ARG A 281 6.20 -7.93 -16.05
N ASN A 282 6.60 -9.08 -16.55
CA ASN A 282 5.71 -10.00 -17.28
C ASN A 282 4.54 -10.47 -16.43
N ALA A 283 4.75 -10.71 -15.14
CA ALA A 283 3.69 -11.08 -14.21
C ALA A 283 2.73 -9.90 -13.95
N LEU A 284 3.26 -8.70 -13.72
CA LEU A 284 2.49 -7.49 -13.48
C LEU A 284 1.69 -7.06 -14.70
N ASP A 285 2.24 -7.15 -15.92
CA ASP A 285 1.53 -6.84 -17.16
C ASP A 285 0.28 -7.73 -17.31
N LYS A 286 0.38 -9.03 -17.02
CA LYS A 286 -0.77 -9.94 -17.03
C LYS A 286 -1.81 -9.56 -15.98
N ILE A 287 -1.38 -9.26 -14.77
CA ILE A 287 -2.27 -8.82 -13.69
C ILE A 287 -2.91 -7.48 -14.06
N CYS A 288 -2.14 -6.53 -14.57
CA CYS A 288 -2.63 -5.24 -15.01
C CYS A 288 -3.68 -5.37 -16.14
N LEU A 289 -3.46 -6.26 -17.13
CA LEU A 289 -4.43 -6.55 -18.20
C LEU A 289 -5.73 -7.18 -17.70
N LEU A 290 -5.66 -8.00 -16.66
CA LEU A 290 -6.85 -8.63 -16.08
C LEU A 290 -7.72 -7.62 -15.30
N TYR A 291 -7.11 -6.53 -14.81
CA TYR A 291 -7.73 -5.63 -13.82
C TYR A 291 -7.83 -4.16 -14.29
N THR A 292 -7.40 -3.80 -15.47
CA THR A 292 -7.58 -2.48 -16.08
C THR A 292 -8.43 -2.55 -17.35
#